data_17559f80bb331afe23029b1b75585497
#
_entry.id   17559f80bb331afe23029b1b75585497
#
_cell.length_a   1.000
_cell.length_b   1.000
_cell.length_c   1.000
_cell.angle_alpha   90.00
_cell.angle_beta   90.00
_cell.angle_gamma   90.00
#
_symmetry.space_group_name_H-M   'P 1'
#
loop_
_entity.id
_entity.type
_entity.pdbx_description
1 polymer ?
#
loop_
_entity_poly.entity_id
_entity_poly.type
_entity_poly.pdbx_seq_one_letter_code
_entity_poly.pdbx_strand_id
1 'polypeptide(L)'
;MDTRLRYLLLALLAAAPATSRGQDSFPSLEAKVVHLCEPVSACEHIGKLRLRGALELPARTVNGTRFSGLSGLAWDDDENILYALTDHGVLFHLRPVFRNGQLADVRFLHAASLLDPRTRRPVRWRRSDSEGLDIINGRNGKKSDAELLVSFEREPRIVRYRPDGTYIADVPLPAALRDVHRYRGGNTMLESVCLHPREGILTAPEKPLDDETSTARLYRMDGGSWRFPANPGGIVALECLPGGDVLVMEREYSSLSLHWVVTLRNLRLPPGTPLDSLLVTETVTTLDSDKGLHLDNFEGLTRHRGNRFFMVSDDNDVFIQRTLLVYFELVDQKP
;
A
#
# COMPACT_ATOMS: atom_id res chain seq x y z
N MET A 1 22.04 -40.20 -74.37
CA MET A 1 21.14 -40.67 -73.26
C MET A 1 21.72 -40.13 -71.98
N ASP A 2 21.28 -38.92 -71.56
CA ASP A 2 21.82 -38.22 -70.42
C ASP A 2 20.74 -38.11 -69.38
N THR A 3 21.00 -38.69 -68.24
CA THR A 3 20.14 -38.64 -67.07
C THR A 3 20.68 -37.56 -66.10
N ARG A 4 20.06 -36.37 -66.07
CA ARG A 4 20.41 -35.27 -65.11
C ARG A 4 19.66 -35.48 -63.80
N LEU A 5 20.40 -35.77 -62.75
CA LEU A 5 19.98 -35.84 -61.35
C LEU A 5 19.89 -34.43 -60.79
N ARG A 6 18.67 -33.95 -60.37
CA ARG A 6 18.44 -32.67 -59.68
C ARG A 6 18.50 -32.91 -58.21
N TYR A 7 19.49 -32.34 -57.53
CA TYR A 7 19.54 -32.25 -56.05
C TYR A 7 18.65 -31.11 -55.60
N LEU A 8 17.64 -31.44 -54.78
CA LEU A 8 16.82 -30.46 -54.01
C LEU A 8 17.56 -30.17 -52.74
N LEU A 9 18.07 -28.93 -52.55
CA LEU A 9 18.55 -28.44 -51.27
C LEU A 9 17.34 -27.97 -50.42
N LEU A 10 17.02 -28.69 -49.35
CA LEU A 10 16.13 -28.21 -48.30
C LEU A 10 16.94 -27.28 -47.38
N ALA A 11 16.63 -25.99 -47.40
CA ALA A 11 17.13 -25.04 -46.41
C ALA A 11 16.25 -25.13 -45.15
N LEU A 12 16.77 -25.70 -44.08
CA LEU A 12 16.19 -25.59 -42.73
C LEU A 12 16.40 -24.16 -42.22
N LEU A 13 15.33 -23.36 -42.19
CA LEU A 13 15.29 -22.11 -41.41
C LEU A 13 15.14 -22.48 -39.92
N ALA A 14 16.21 -22.37 -39.16
CA ALA A 14 16.17 -22.41 -37.72
C ALA A 14 15.54 -21.10 -37.23
N ALA A 15 14.31 -21.17 -36.76
CA ALA A 15 13.69 -20.06 -36.05
C ALA A 15 14.37 -19.88 -34.69
N ALA A 16 15.14 -18.80 -34.53
CA ALA A 16 15.68 -18.40 -33.24
C ALA A 16 14.52 -17.98 -32.33
N PRO A 17 14.52 -18.36 -31.03
CA PRO A 17 13.48 -17.91 -30.10
C PRO A 17 13.57 -16.39 -29.97
N ALA A 18 12.45 -15.71 -30.22
CA ALA A 18 12.30 -14.28 -29.93
C ALA A 18 12.42 -14.07 -28.44
N THR A 19 13.57 -13.62 -27.97
CA THR A 19 13.75 -13.14 -26.60
C THR A 19 12.93 -11.88 -26.45
N SER A 20 11.96 -11.90 -25.53
CA SER A 20 11.13 -10.75 -25.15
C SER A 20 12.01 -9.67 -24.48
N ARG A 21 12.58 -8.78 -25.28
CA ARG A 21 13.43 -7.64 -24.86
C ARG A 21 12.63 -6.43 -24.37
N GLY A 22 11.43 -6.60 -23.79
CA GLY A 22 10.56 -5.48 -23.39
C GLY A 22 10.53 -5.15 -21.91
N GLN A 23 11.08 -5.98 -21.01
CA GLN A 23 10.95 -5.79 -19.56
C GLN A 23 12.17 -5.17 -18.85
N ASP A 24 13.32 -5.04 -19.48
CA ASP A 24 14.58 -4.65 -18.83
C ASP A 24 15.00 -3.18 -19.00
N SER A 25 14.14 -2.32 -19.53
CA SER A 25 14.53 -0.92 -19.82
C SER A 25 14.53 0.03 -18.62
N PHE A 26 13.87 -0.33 -17.51
CA PHE A 26 13.81 0.51 -16.33
C PHE A 26 14.88 0.13 -15.30
N PRO A 27 15.54 1.14 -14.65
CA PRO A 27 16.60 0.87 -13.69
C PRO A 27 16.04 0.16 -12.45
N SER A 28 16.82 -0.79 -11.91
CA SER A 28 16.58 -1.34 -10.58
C SER A 28 16.77 -0.25 -9.54
N LEU A 29 15.96 -0.30 -8.46
CA LEU A 29 16.21 0.50 -7.27
C LEU A 29 17.42 0.00 -6.48
N GLU A 30 18.04 -1.13 -6.88
CA GLU A 30 19.13 -1.79 -6.14
C GLU A 30 18.68 -2.16 -4.73
N ALA A 31 17.44 -2.63 -4.63
CA ALA A 31 16.85 -3.08 -3.39
C ALA A 31 17.62 -4.29 -2.83
N LYS A 32 17.87 -4.28 -1.53
CA LYS A 32 18.54 -5.37 -0.84
C LYS A 32 17.51 -6.36 -0.32
N VAL A 33 17.66 -7.66 -0.67
CA VAL A 33 16.86 -8.72 -0.04
C VAL A 33 17.21 -8.79 1.44
N VAL A 34 16.20 -8.73 2.30
CA VAL A 34 16.35 -8.82 3.74
C VAL A 34 15.46 -9.91 4.32
N HIS A 35 15.78 -10.33 5.53
CA HIS A 35 14.98 -11.28 6.30
C HIS A 35 14.37 -10.56 7.51
N LEU A 36 13.09 -10.81 7.76
CA LEU A 36 12.39 -10.20 8.89
C LEU A 36 12.71 -10.90 10.21
N CYS A 37 13.39 -12.06 10.21
CA CYS A 37 13.84 -12.74 11.41
C CYS A 37 14.99 -13.71 11.12
N GLU A 38 15.64 -14.19 12.19
CA GLU A 38 16.63 -15.25 12.15
C GLU A 38 16.29 -16.35 13.19
N PRO A 39 16.24 -17.65 12.79
CA PRO A 39 16.42 -18.16 11.43
C PRO A 39 15.22 -17.82 10.52
N VAL A 40 15.46 -17.67 9.22
CA VAL A 40 14.43 -17.30 8.22
C VAL A 40 13.19 -18.18 8.28
N SER A 41 13.37 -19.48 8.54
CA SER A 41 12.27 -20.44 8.67
C SER A 41 11.30 -20.11 9.82
N ALA A 42 11.74 -19.37 10.84
CA ALA A 42 10.90 -19.01 11.97
C ALA A 42 9.82 -17.98 11.61
N CYS A 43 10.01 -17.21 10.54
CA CYS A 43 9.03 -16.20 10.09
C CYS A 43 8.45 -16.46 8.69
N GLU A 44 8.62 -17.65 8.13
CA GLU A 44 7.92 -18.01 6.89
C GLU A 44 6.39 -17.90 7.06
N HIS A 45 5.89 -18.28 8.24
CA HIS A 45 4.49 -18.16 8.64
C HIS A 45 4.37 -17.46 9.99
N ILE A 46 3.62 -16.37 10.06
CA ILE A 46 3.31 -15.63 11.27
C ILE A 46 1.80 -15.42 11.35
N GLY A 47 1.11 -16.15 12.23
CA GLY A 47 -0.35 -16.21 12.23
C GLY A 47 -0.86 -16.72 10.88
N LYS A 48 -1.77 -15.98 10.25
CA LYS A 48 -2.26 -16.28 8.88
C LYS A 48 -1.41 -15.64 7.76
N LEU A 49 -0.32 -14.99 8.08
CA LEU A 49 0.58 -14.38 7.11
C LEU A 49 1.66 -15.37 6.69
N ARG A 50 1.80 -15.60 5.41
CA ARG A 50 2.92 -16.30 4.79
C ARG A 50 3.81 -15.30 4.06
N LEU A 51 5.06 -15.16 4.48
CA LEU A 51 6.03 -14.26 3.89
C LEU A 51 6.42 -14.72 2.46
N ARG A 52 6.42 -13.77 1.53
CA ARG A 52 6.77 -13.98 0.11
C ARG A 52 7.92 -13.08 -0.36
N GLY A 53 8.70 -12.55 0.57
CA GLY A 53 9.88 -11.74 0.34
C GLY A 53 9.80 -10.38 1.03
N ALA A 54 10.97 -9.88 1.41
CA ALA A 54 11.16 -8.55 1.96
C ALA A 54 12.39 -7.90 1.33
N LEU A 55 12.25 -6.64 0.99
CA LEU A 55 13.30 -5.81 0.41
C LEU A 55 13.52 -4.57 1.27
N GLU A 56 14.76 -4.24 1.52
CA GLU A 56 15.16 -2.91 1.98
C GLU A 56 15.40 -2.03 0.76
N LEU A 57 14.61 -0.97 0.63
CA LEU A 57 14.71 -0.01 -0.45
C LEU A 57 15.70 1.10 -0.05
N PRO A 58 16.61 1.51 -0.95
CA PRO A 58 17.64 2.48 -0.60
C PRO A 58 17.06 3.88 -0.46
N ALA A 59 17.29 4.54 0.66
CA ALA A 59 17.05 5.97 0.83
C ALA A 59 18.04 6.77 -0.04
N ARG A 60 17.66 7.09 -1.27
CA ARG A 60 18.51 7.79 -2.24
C ARG A 60 17.72 8.75 -3.12
N THR A 61 18.42 9.60 -3.84
CA THR A 61 17.82 10.43 -4.87
C THR A 61 17.73 9.64 -6.18
N VAL A 62 16.51 9.50 -6.72
CA VAL A 62 16.23 8.87 -8.01
C VAL A 62 15.66 9.94 -8.95
N ASN A 63 16.33 10.18 -10.07
CA ASN A 63 15.93 11.22 -11.04
C ASN A 63 15.68 12.60 -10.39
N GLY A 64 16.50 12.98 -9.43
CA GLY A 64 16.38 14.26 -8.72
C GLY A 64 15.35 14.31 -7.60
N THR A 65 14.61 13.21 -7.35
CA THR A 65 13.62 13.09 -6.28
C THR A 65 14.13 12.16 -5.20
N ARG A 66 14.02 12.56 -3.94
CA ARG A 66 14.40 11.73 -2.79
C ARG A 66 13.40 10.59 -2.63
N PHE A 67 13.89 9.38 -2.56
CA PHE A 67 13.12 8.17 -2.34
C PHE A 67 13.20 7.79 -0.84
N SER A 68 12.27 8.30 -0.06
CA SER A 68 12.14 8.09 1.40
C SER A 68 10.74 8.54 1.84
N GLY A 69 10.36 8.30 3.08
CA GLY A 69 9.09 8.76 3.64
C GLY A 69 7.87 8.07 3.01
N LEU A 70 7.91 6.75 2.77
CA LEU A 70 6.80 6.04 2.12
C LEU A 70 5.70 5.71 3.11
N SER A 71 4.51 6.35 2.98
CA SER A 71 3.36 6.19 3.86
C SER A 71 2.23 5.36 3.22
N GLY A 72 1.99 5.47 1.90
CA GLY A 72 0.86 4.82 1.23
C GLY A 72 1.24 3.95 0.05
N LEU A 73 0.48 2.88 -0.19
CA LEU A 73 0.61 1.99 -1.34
C LEU A 73 -0.72 1.81 -2.08
N ALA A 74 -0.67 1.70 -3.41
CA ALA A 74 -1.79 1.26 -4.24
C ALA A 74 -1.31 0.41 -5.43
N TRP A 75 -2.06 -0.63 -5.79
CA TRP A 75 -1.70 -1.53 -6.89
C TRP A 75 -2.62 -1.35 -8.09
N ASP A 76 -2.04 -0.99 -9.22
CA ASP A 76 -2.67 -0.99 -10.53
C ASP A 76 -2.41 -2.31 -11.26
N ASP A 77 -3.42 -3.16 -11.31
CA ASP A 77 -3.33 -4.47 -11.95
C ASP A 77 -3.33 -4.39 -13.48
N ASP A 78 -3.95 -3.35 -14.04
CA ASP A 78 -4.09 -3.13 -15.48
C ASP A 78 -2.76 -2.64 -16.10
N GLU A 79 -1.99 -1.83 -15.36
CA GLU A 79 -0.68 -1.31 -15.77
C GLU A 79 0.49 -2.11 -15.17
N ASN A 80 0.24 -2.99 -14.18
CA ASN A 80 1.25 -3.66 -13.36
C ASN A 80 2.21 -2.65 -12.67
N ILE A 81 1.62 -1.64 -12.04
CA ILE A 81 2.33 -0.58 -11.31
C ILE A 81 1.98 -0.64 -9.83
N LEU A 82 2.99 -0.60 -8.98
CA LEU A 82 2.86 -0.32 -7.56
C LEU A 82 3.11 1.18 -7.37
N TYR A 83 2.07 1.92 -7.05
CA TYR A 83 2.19 3.31 -6.61
C TYR A 83 2.61 3.33 -5.15
N ALA A 84 3.63 4.14 -4.84
CA ALA A 84 4.10 4.38 -3.49
C ALA A 84 4.12 5.89 -3.23
N LEU A 85 3.35 6.32 -2.23
CA LEU A 85 3.17 7.71 -1.86
C LEU A 85 4.07 8.04 -0.68
N THR A 86 4.67 9.23 -0.69
CA THR A 86 5.41 9.76 0.46
C THR A 86 4.57 10.76 1.25
N ASP A 87 4.88 10.96 2.53
CA ASP A 87 4.36 12.03 3.40
C ASP A 87 4.61 13.46 2.85
N HIS A 88 5.52 13.60 1.89
CA HIS A 88 5.85 14.86 1.24
C HIS A 88 5.09 15.11 -0.07
N GLY A 89 4.09 14.28 -0.41
CA GLY A 89 3.28 14.42 -1.62
C GLY A 89 4.01 14.06 -2.90
N VAL A 90 4.92 13.09 -2.85
CA VAL A 90 5.56 12.51 -4.03
C VAL A 90 5.02 11.10 -4.26
N LEU A 91 4.62 10.84 -5.49
CA LEU A 91 4.13 9.55 -5.94
C LEU A 91 5.19 8.86 -6.78
N PHE A 92 5.67 7.71 -6.34
CA PHE A 92 6.58 6.85 -7.09
C PHE A 92 5.79 5.76 -7.82
N HIS A 93 6.12 5.55 -9.09
CA HIS A 93 5.63 4.45 -9.91
C HIS A 93 6.69 3.36 -9.92
N LEU A 94 6.37 2.23 -9.35
CA LEU A 94 7.28 1.12 -9.15
C LEU A 94 6.79 -0.12 -9.89
N ARG A 95 7.70 -0.99 -10.30
CA ARG A 95 7.37 -2.31 -10.83
C ARG A 95 8.07 -3.39 -10.03
N PRO A 96 7.32 -4.13 -9.20
CA PRO A 96 7.86 -5.28 -8.48
C PRO A 96 8.35 -6.36 -9.44
N VAL A 97 9.48 -6.99 -9.12
CA VAL A 97 10.05 -8.10 -9.85
C VAL A 97 9.98 -9.35 -8.99
N PHE A 98 9.40 -10.41 -9.55
CA PHE A 98 9.25 -11.67 -8.85
C PHE A 98 10.16 -12.74 -9.43
N ARG A 99 10.73 -13.58 -8.57
CA ARG A 99 11.44 -14.83 -8.95
C ARG A 99 10.87 -15.98 -8.13
N ASN A 100 10.39 -17.03 -8.78
CA ASN A 100 9.76 -18.18 -8.14
C ASN A 100 8.61 -17.80 -7.16
N GLY A 101 7.84 -16.76 -7.50
CA GLY A 101 6.74 -16.27 -6.66
C GLY A 101 7.15 -15.47 -5.43
N GLN A 102 8.44 -15.18 -5.26
CA GLN A 102 9.00 -14.32 -4.22
C GLN A 102 9.33 -12.94 -4.78
N LEU A 103 9.12 -11.89 -3.99
CA LEU A 103 9.58 -10.53 -4.32
C LEU A 103 11.11 -10.51 -4.30
N ALA A 104 11.71 -10.11 -5.43
CA ALA A 104 13.17 -10.22 -5.64
C ALA A 104 13.85 -8.89 -5.96
N ASP A 105 13.12 -7.91 -6.50
CA ASP A 105 13.64 -6.58 -6.85
C ASP A 105 12.47 -5.61 -7.10
N VAL A 106 12.77 -4.33 -7.26
CA VAL A 106 11.83 -3.29 -7.68
C VAL A 106 12.48 -2.43 -8.75
N ARG A 107 11.75 -2.17 -9.84
CA ARG A 107 12.14 -1.24 -10.89
C ARG A 107 11.49 0.12 -10.64
N PHE A 108 12.26 1.18 -10.78
CA PHE A 108 11.75 2.54 -10.80
C PHE A 108 11.25 2.89 -12.20
N LEU A 109 10.01 3.36 -12.31
CA LEU A 109 9.41 3.78 -13.57
C LEU A 109 9.37 5.30 -13.70
N HIS A 110 8.82 5.97 -12.70
CA HIS A 110 8.56 7.40 -12.71
C HIS A 110 8.36 7.94 -11.30
N ALA A 111 8.48 9.27 -11.13
CA ALA A 111 8.03 9.97 -9.94
C ALA A 111 7.26 11.23 -10.34
N ALA A 112 6.16 11.49 -9.65
CA ALA A 112 5.31 12.66 -9.85
C ALA A 112 5.03 13.35 -8.51
N SER A 113 4.99 14.67 -8.48
CA SER A 113 4.52 15.40 -7.30
C SER A 113 3.01 15.60 -7.37
N LEU A 114 2.30 15.42 -6.26
CA LEU A 114 0.91 15.83 -6.14
C LEU A 114 0.80 17.35 -6.31
N LEU A 115 -0.11 17.82 -7.17
CA LEU A 115 -0.24 19.23 -7.52
C LEU A 115 -1.38 19.89 -6.73
N ASP A 116 -1.09 21.05 -6.18
CA ASP A 116 -2.10 21.92 -5.57
C ASP A 116 -3.04 22.48 -6.64
N PRO A 117 -4.37 22.38 -6.48
CA PRO A 117 -5.34 22.78 -7.50
C PRO A 117 -5.30 24.27 -7.85
N ARG A 118 -4.89 25.12 -6.92
CA ARG A 118 -4.88 26.58 -7.10
C ARG A 118 -3.60 27.05 -7.79
N THR A 119 -2.47 26.51 -7.33
CA THR A 119 -1.16 26.99 -7.81
C THR A 119 -0.60 26.15 -8.95
N ARG A 120 -1.11 24.93 -9.16
CA ARG A 120 -0.58 23.89 -10.07
C ARG A 120 0.91 23.59 -9.82
N ARG A 121 1.37 23.83 -8.60
CA ARG A 121 2.72 23.50 -8.13
C ARG A 121 2.63 22.33 -7.14
N PRO A 122 3.73 21.63 -6.88
CA PRO A 122 3.76 20.58 -5.85
C PRO A 122 3.17 21.06 -4.51
N VAL A 123 2.35 20.23 -3.90
CA VAL A 123 1.84 20.47 -2.53
C VAL A 123 3.03 20.65 -1.58
N ARG A 124 2.88 21.50 -0.57
CA ARG A 124 3.95 21.85 0.35
C ARG A 124 3.44 22.07 1.77
N TRP A 125 4.32 21.94 2.74
CA TRP A 125 4.09 22.21 4.16
C TRP A 125 3.00 21.27 4.72
N ARG A 126 2.13 21.79 5.57
CA ARG A 126 1.00 21.04 6.14
C ARG A 126 0.06 20.42 5.10
N ARG A 127 0.11 20.89 3.87
CA ARG A 127 -0.73 20.37 2.78
C ARG A 127 -0.08 19.19 2.04
N SER A 128 1.19 18.89 2.28
CA SER A 128 1.85 17.72 1.69
C SER A 128 1.75 16.45 2.52
N ASP A 129 1.35 16.54 3.77
CA ASP A 129 1.28 15.44 4.73
C ASP A 129 0.29 14.36 4.27
N SER A 130 0.71 13.61 3.26
CA SER A 130 -0.09 12.60 2.55
C SER A 130 0.26 11.21 3.06
N GLU A 131 -0.76 10.48 3.51
CA GLU A 131 -0.60 9.24 4.27
C GLU A 131 -1.22 8.04 3.53
N GLY A 132 -2.53 7.95 3.49
CA GLY A 132 -3.22 6.83 2.85
C GLY A 132 -3.29 6.96 1.34
N LEU A 133 -3.22 5.83 0.66
CA LEU A 133 -3.33 5.73 -0.80
C LEU A 133 -4.21 4.55 -1.18
N ASP A 134 -5.13 4.78 -2.12
CA ASP A 134 -5.85 3.70 -2.82
C ASP A 134 -6.13 4.10 -4.28
N ILE A 135 -6.68 3.19 -5.07
CA ILE A 135 -6.86 3.34 -6.51
C ILE A 135 -8.29 3.08 -6.97
N ILE A 136 -8.78 3.96 -7.82
CA ILE A 136 -10.01 3.81 -8.61
C ILE A 136 -9.61 3.32 -10.00
N ASN A 137 -10.37 2.38 -10.57
CA ASN A 137 -10.17 1.82 -11.91
C ASN A 137 -8.87 1.02 -12.14
N GLY A 138 -8.06 0.73 -11.13
CA GLY A 138 -6.82 -0.05 -11.29
C GLY A 138 -7.02 -1.54 -11.59
N ARG A 139 -8.29 -2.01 -11.80
CA ARG A 139 -8.62 -3.43 -12.02
C ARG A 139 -9.86 -3.60 -12.92
N ASN A 140 -10.06 -2.72 -13.87
CA ASN A 140 -11.23 -2.74 -14.75
C ASN A 140 -10.93 -3.25 -16.17
N GLY A 141 -9.69 -3.67 -16.44
CA GLY A 141 -9.20 -4.14 -17.74
C GLY A 141 -8.85 -3.02 -18.71
N LYS A 142 -8.83 -1.75 -18.26
CA LYS A 142 -8.48 -0.59 -19.07
C LYS A 142 -7.22 0.06 -18.56
N LYS A 143 -6.42 0.59 -19.48
CA LYS A 143 -5.19 1.31 -19.15
C LYS A 143 -5.42 2.81 -19.18
N SER A 144 -4.62 3.53 -18.41
CA SER A 144 -4.56 5.00 -18.39
C SER A 144 -5.86 5.69 -17.93
N ASP A 145 -6.74 4.99 -17.22
CA ASP A 145 -7.95 5.54 -16.61
C ASP A 145 -7.95 5.46 -15.07
N ALA A 146 -6.85 5.02 -14.49
CA ALA A 146 -6.67 4.96 -13.05
C ALA A 146 -6.70 6.36 -12.42
N GLU A 147 -7.32 6.45 -11.25
CA GLU A 147 -7.28 7.61 -10.38
C GLU A 147 -6.85 7.17 -8.99
N LEU A 148 -6.15 8.02 -8.28
CA LEU A 148 -5.64 7.76 -6.95
C LEU A 148 -6.46 8.50 -5.91
N LEU A 149 -6.83 7.83 -4.85
CA LEU A 149 -7.39 8.40 -3.63
C LEU A 149 -6.25 8.64 -2.65
N VAL A 150 -6.09 9.86 -2.20
CA VAL A 150 -5.05 10.24 -1.24
C VAL A 150 -5.70 10.86 -0.02
N SER A 151 -5.44 10.30 1.18
CA SER A 151 -5.76 10.96 2.44
C SER A 151 -4.59 11.80 2.95
N PHE A 152 -4.92 12.87 3.67
CA PHE A 152 -3.94 13.80 4.23
C PHE A 152 -4.21 14.00 5.72
N GLU A 153 -3.15 14.10 6.49
CA GLU A 153 -3.23 14.17 7.93
C GLU A 153 -3.46 15.60 8.45
N ARG A 154 -2.46 16.46 8.47
CA ARG A 154 -2.50 17.76 9.18
C ARG A 154 -3.60 18.74 8.75
N GLU A 155 -4.05 18.66 7.52
CA GLU A 155 -5.27 19.29 7.03
C GLU A 155 -6.18 18.19 6.51
N PRO A 156 -7.03 17.58 7.38
CA PRO A 156 -7.77 16.37 7.03
C PRO A 156 -8.59 16.55 5.77
N ARG A 157 -8.29 15.79 4.77
CA ARG A 157 -8.99 15.76 3.49
C ARG A 157 -8.68 14.49 2.73
N ILE A 158 -9.54 14.14 1.81
CA ILE A 158 -9.30 13.10 0.81
C ILE A 158 -9.41 13.75 -0.56
N VAL A 159 -8.46 13.47 -1.42
CA VAL A 159 -8.36 14.10 -2.74
C VAL A 159 -8.15 13.03 -3.81
N ARG A 160 -8.79 13.21 -4.96
CA ARG A 160 -8.56 12.39 -6.15
C ARG A 160 -7.49 13.03 -7.03
N TYR A 161 -6.52 12.23 -7.43
CA TYR A 161 -5.43 12.63 -8.33
C TYR A 161 -5.34 11.68 -9.53
N ARG A 162 -4.76 12.18 -10.63
CA ARG A 162 -4.25 11.29 -11.68
C ARG A 162 -2.90 10.71 -11.24
N PRO A 163 -2.45 9.58 -11.83
CA PRO A 163 -1.12 9.03 -11.54
C PRO A 163 0.05 9.98 -11.81
N ASP A 164 -0.12 10.96 -12.68
CA ASP A 164 0.87 12.02 -12.94
C ASP A 164 0.90 13.14 -11.88
N GLY A 165 0.13 12.99 -10.79
CA GLY A 165 0.01 13.97 -9.71
C GLY A 165 -0.97 15.11 -9.99
N THR A 166 -1.65 15.12 -11.14
CA THR A 166 -2.64 16.16 -11.47
C THR A 166 -3.88 16.01 -10.59
N TYR A 167 -4.27 17.10 -9.92
CA TYR A 167 -5.49 17.17 -9.12
C TYR A 167 -6.74 16.95 -9.98
N ILE A 168 -7.68 16.18 -9.47
CA ILE A 168 -8.99 15.94 -10.08
C ILE A 168 -10.10 16.60 -9.26
N ALA A 169 -10.27 16.20 -8.00
CA ALA A 169 -11.35 16.71 -7.14
C ALA A 169 -11.09 16.41 -5.67
N ASP A 170 -11.62 17.24 -4.79
CA ASP A 170 -11.76 16.90 -3.38
C ASP A 170 -12.92 15.92 -3.18
N VAL A 171 -12.75 15.00 -2.25
CA VAL A 171 -13.80 14.12 -1.74
C VAL A 171 -14.36 14.76 -0.47
N PRO A 172 -15.65 15.17 -0.45
CA PRO A 172 -16.23 15.81 0.72
C PRO A 172 -16.17 14.89 1.94
N LEU A 173 -15.54 15.33 3.02
CA LEU A 173 -15.53 14.61 4.28
C LEU A 173 -16.88 14.73 5.01
N PRO A 174 -17.32 13.68 5.74
CA PRO A 174 -18.45 13.76 6.65
C PRO A 174 -18.20 14.78 7.77
N ALA A 175 -19.25 15.35 8.32
CA ALA A 175 -19.18 16.39 9.35
C ALA A 175 -18.29 16.00 10.54
N ALA A 176 -18.35 14.73 10.95
CA ALA A 176 -17.56 14.21 12.06
C ALA A 176 -16.03 14.34 11.85
N LEU A 177 -15.55 14.28 10.61
CA LEU A 177 -14.12 14.32 10.25
C LEU A 177 -13.64 15.72 9.83
N ARG A 178 -14.52 16.72 9.74
CA ARG A 178 -14.13 18.10 9.35
C ARG A 178 -13.66 18.95 10.52
N ASP A 179 -14.07 18.60 11.73
CA ASP A 179 -13.67 19.35 12.93
C ASP A 179 -12.32 18.82 13.45
N VAL A 180 -11.26 19.57 13.19
CA VAL A 180 -9.89 19.22 13.58
C VAL A 180 -9.70 19.14 15.09
N HIS A 181 -10.56 19.78 15.88
CA HIS A 181 -10.48 19.75 17.35
C HIS A 181 -10.94 18.43 17.95
N ARG A 182 -11.62 17.59 17.17
CA ARG A 182 -12.05 16.25 17.61
C ARG A 182 -10.96 15.20 17.53
N TYR A 183 -9.88 15.48 16.81
CA TYR A 183 -8.75 14.55 16.70
C TYR A 183 -7.84 14.68 17.93
N ARG A 184 -7.30 13.57 18.39
CA ARG A 184 -6.47 13.49 19.60
C ARG A 184 -5.03 13.94 19.42
N GLY A 185 -4.79 14.83 18.50
CA GLY A 185 -3.48 15.39 18.20
C GLY A 185 -3.40 15.90 16.76
N GLY A 186 -2.43 16.73 16.50
CA GLY A 186 -2.21 17.32 15.17
C GLY A 186 -1.53 16.36 14.18
N ASN A 187 -1.16 15.16 14.61
CA ASN A 187 -0.46 14.11 13.86
C ASN A 187 -1.07 12.74 14.17
N THR A 188 -2.41 12.62 14.16
CA THR A 188 -3.18 11.40 14.40
C THR A 188 -4.51 11.47 13.66
N MET A 189 -4.53 12.12 12.47
CA MET A 189 -5.77 12.41 11.75
C MET A 189 -6.06 11.32 10.70
N LEU A 190 -6.15 11.65 9.40
CA LEU A 190 -6.56 10.71 8.36
C LEU A 190 -5.35 10.04 7.72
N GLU A 191 -4.89 8.94 8.30
CA GLU A 191 -3.78 8.15 7.76
C GLU A 191 -4.22 7.09 6.74
N SER A 192 -5.51 6.83 6.58
CA SER A 192 -5.97 5.72 5.78
C SER A 192 -7.17 6.04 4.89
N VAL A 193 -7.24 5.41 3.73
CA VAL A 193 -8.38 5.48 2.80
C VAL A 193 -8.45 4.19 1.99
N CYS A 194 -9.66 3.69 1.70
CA CYS A 194 -9.85 2.63 0.71
C CYS A 194 -11.18 2.75 -0.05
N LEU A 195 -11.24 2.21 -1.26
CA LEU A 195 -12.43 2.13 -2.09
C LEU A 195 -13.15 0.78 -1.88
N HIS A 196 -14.22 0.82 -1.10
CA HIS A 196 -15.01 -0.37 -0.83
C HIS A 196 -15.98 -0.67 -1.99
N PRO A 197 -16.12 -1.96 -2.43
CA PRO A 197 -16.86 -2.31 -3.63
C PRO A 197 -18.38 -1.99 -3.57
N ARG A 198 -18.94 -1.79 -2.37
CA ARG A 198 -20.37 -1.48 -2.16
C ARG A 198 -20.58 -0.15 -1.44
N GLU A 199 -19.74 0.17 -0.48
CA GLU A 199 -19.93 1.31 0.41
C GLU A 199 -19.22 2.59 -0.06
N GLY A 200 -18.50 2.53 -1.20
CA GLY A 200 -17.75 3.64 -1.74
C GLY A 200 -16.47 3.92 -0.94
N ILE A 201 -16.06 5.17 -0.85
CA ILE A 201 -14.82 5.54 -0.17
C ILE A 201 -15.01 5.43 1.35
N LEU A 202 -14.10 4.69 1.99
CA LEU A 202 -14.01 4.52 3.44
C LEU A 202 -12.69 5.10 3.96
N THR A 203 -12.74 5.60 5.20
CA THR A 203 -11.55 6.10 5.92
C THR A 203 -11.70 5.88 7.42
N ALA A 204 -10.59 5.95 8.14
CA ALA A 204 -10.56 5.96 9.60
C ALA A 204 -9.49 6.95 10.07
N PRO A 205 -9.72 7.70 11.17
CA PRO A 205 -8.65 8.40 11.87
C PRO A 205 -7.62 7.42 12.44
N GLU A 206 -6.36 7.82 12.57
CA GLU A 206 -5.32 7.00 13.22
C GLU A 206 -5.75 6.61 14.64
N LYS A 207 -6.24 7.57 15.40
CA LYS A 207 -6.77 7.35 16.74
C LYS A 207 -8.27 7.65 16.80
N PRO A 208 -9.04 6.97 17.67
CA PRO A 208 -10.43 7.32 17.89
C PRO A 208 -10.60 8.79 18.22
N LEU A 209 -11.67 9.43 17.73
CA LEU A 209 -11.99 10.81 18.06
C LEU A 209 -12.24 11.00 19.57
N ASP A 210 -12.23 12.22 20.07
CA ASP A 210 -12.25 12.54 21.52
C ASP A 210 -13.42 11.93 22.31
N ASP A 211 -14.55 11.72 21.65
CA ASP A 211 -15.76 11.15 22.25
C ASP A 211 -15.74 9.60 22.31
N GLU A 212 -14.68 8.96 21.81
CA GLU A 212 -14.55 7.50 21.75
C GLU A 212 -13.27 7.02 22.44
N THR A 213 -13.37 6.08 23.38
CA THR A 213 -12.21 5.58 24.12
C THR A 213 -11.94 4.09 23.91
N SER A 214 -12.97 3.31 23.62
CA SER A 214 -12.89 1.84 23.49
C SER A 214 -13.18 1.33 22.09
N THR A 215 -13.66 2.19 21.20
CA THR A 215 -13.99 1.85 19.82
C THR A 215 -13.35 2.82 18.85
N ALA A 216 -12.92 2.32 17.70
CA ALA A 216 -12.60 3.10 16.52
C ALA A 216 -13.78 3.08 15.55
N ARG A 217 -13.77 3.96 14.55
CA ARG A 217 -14.80 4.02 13.52
C ARG A 217 -14.24 3.94 12.12
N LEU A 218 -14.96 3.21 11.29
CA LEU A 218 -14.83 3.23 9.84
C LEU A 218 -15.92 4.15 9.28
N TYR A 219 -15.52 5.23 8.61
CA TYR A 219 -16.43 6.26 8.11
C TYR A 219 -16.65 6.13 6.61
N ARG A 220 -17.92 6.31 6.19
CA ARG A 220 -18.31 6.55 4.80
C ARG A 220 -18.35 8.06 4.52
N MET A 221 -18.19 8.43 3.25
CA MET A 221 -18.20 9.84 2.86
C MET A 221 -19.58 10.50 2.93
N ASP A 222 -20.66 9.73 2.94
CA ASP A 222 -22.04 10.23 3.12
C ASP A 222 -22.42 10.50 4.58
N GLY A 223 -21.52 10.22 5.54
CA GLY A 223 -21.72 10.42 6.97
C GLY A 223 -22.05 9.16 7.77
N GLY A 224 -22.30 8.03 7.08
CA GLY A 224 -22.47 6.74 7.74
C GLY A 224 -21.16 6.23 8.34
N SER A 225 -21.24 5.43 9.39
CA SER A 225 -20.05 4.81 10.00
C SER A 225 -20.40 3.51 10.71
N TRP A 226 -19.38 2.70 10.99
CA TRP A 226 -19.44 1.51 11.84
C TRP A 226 -18.37 1.58 12.91
N ARG A 227 -18.66 0.98 14.05
CA ARG A 227 -17.71 0.88 15.16
C ARG A 227 -16.99 -0.45 15.12
N PHE A 228 -15.79 -0.48 15.64
CA PHE A 228 -15.06 -1.70 15.94
C PHE A 228 -14.15 -1.48 17.15
N PRO A 229 -13.77 -2.55 17.89
CA PRO A 229 -12.93 -2.41 19.07
C PRO A 229 -11.61 -1.69 18.74
N ALA A 230 -11.30 -0.60 19.46
CA ALA A 230 -10.01 0.07 19.32
C ALA A 230 -8.86 -0.83 19.79
N ASN A 231 -7.70 -0.69 19.17
CA ASN A 231 -6.46 -1.33 19.58
C ASN A 231 -5.51 -0.24 20.16
N PRO A 232 -4.55 -0.56 21.03
CA PRO A 232 -3.55 0.39 21.50
C PRO A 232 -2.80 1.10 20.37
N GLY A 233 -2.53 0.39 19.25
CA GLY A 233 -1.94 0.95 18.04
C GLY A 233 -2.80 1.97 17.31
N GLY A 234 -2.19 2.77 16.43
CA GLY A 234 -2.89 3.63 15.48
C GLY A 234 -3.28 2.88 14.21
N ILE A 235 -4.40 3.28 13.59
CA ILE A 235 -4.81 2.77 12.27
C ILE A 235 -4.02 3.52 11.22
N VAL A 236 -3.09 2.84 10.55
CA VAL A 236 -2.19 3.43 9.56
C VAL A 236 -2.56 3.07 8.12
N ALA A 237 -3.25 1.96 7.88
CA ALA A 237 -3.73 1.64 6.54
C ALA A 237 -5.05 0.87 6.56
N LEU A 238 -5.81 1.03 5.48
CA LEU A 238 -7.01 0.26 5.14
C LEU A 238 -6.83 -0.36 3.75
N GLU A 239 -7.22 -1.62 3.62
CA GLU A 239 -7.39 -2.26 2.31
C GLU A 239 -8.79 -2.87 2.22
N CYS A 240 -9.62 -2.31 1.34
CA CYS A 240 -10.97 -2.79 1.10
C CYS A 240 -10.95 -4.03 0.20
N LEU A 241 -11.36 -5.17 0.73
CA LEU A 241 -11.30 -6.45 0.03
C LEU A 241 -12.46 -6.62 -0.97
N PRO A 242 -12.28 -7.36 -2.08
CA PRO A 242 -13.34 -7.58 -3.07
C PRO A 242 -14.60 -8.24 -2.51
N GLY A 243 -14.47 -9.04 -1.45
CA GLY A 243 -15.59 -9.64 -0.72
C GLY A 243 -16.39 -8.63 0.11
N GLY A 244 -15.82 -7.45 0.36
CA GLY A 244 -16.40 -6.39 1.14
C GLY A 244 -16.01 -6.36 2.61
N ASP A 245 -15.13 -7.25 3.05
CA ASP A 245 -14.44 -7.07 4.34
C ASP A 245 -13.34 -6.01 4.20
N VAL A 246 -12.88 -5.46 5.32
CA VAL A 246 -11.80 -4.46 5.33
C VAL A 246 -10.63 -4.98 6.14
N LEU A 247 -9.45 -5.05 5.52
CA LEU A 247 -8.21 -5.36 6.21
C LEU A 247 -7.65 -4.04 6.77
N VAL A 248 -7.46 -4.01 8.08
CA VAL A 248 -6.92 -2.86 8.81
C VAL A 248 -5.51 -3.17 9.26
N MET A 249 -4.57 -2.29 8.99
CA MET A 249 -3.24 -2.32 9.57
C MET A 249 -3.14 -1.29 10.68
N GLU A 250 -2.72 -1.75 11.86
CA GLU A 250 -2.50 -0.94 13.05
C GLU A 250 -1.05 -1.06 13.48
N ARG A 251 -0.48 0.05 13.94
CA ARG A 251 0.91 0.14 14.37
C ARG A 251 1.00 0.73 15.77
N GLU A 252 1.79 0.08 16.61
CA GLU A 252 2.16 0.57 17.93
C GLU A 252 3.68 0.70 18.03
N TYR A 253 4.15 1.78 18.63
CA TYR A 253 5.57 2.03 18.85
C TYR A 253 5.82 2.51 20.27
N SER A 254 6.80 1.91 20.92
CA SER A 254 7.33 2.35 22.21
C SER A 254 8.74 2.90 22.04
N SER A 255 8.90 4.20 22.20
CA SER A 255 10.22 4.85 22.12
C SER A 255 11.17 4.47 23.26
N LEU A 256 10.64 4.00 24.40
CA LEU A 256 11.45 3.58 25.54
C LEU A 256 12.18 2.25 25.28
N SER A 257 11.53 1.33 24.57
CA SER A 257 12.07 0.01 24.25
C SER A 257 12.43 -0.17 22.77
N LEU A 258 12.18 0.81 21.92
CA LEU A 258 12.29 0.73 20.46
C LEU A 258 11.46 -0.45 19.90
N HIS A 259 10.33 -0.72 20.54
CA HIS A 259 9.47 -1.85 20.29
C HIS A 259 8.38 -1.50 19.28
N TRP A 260 8.28 -2.28 18.21
CA TRP A 260 7.28 -2.18 17.17
C TRP A 260 6.31 -3.35 17.23
N VAL A 261 5.02 -3.05 17.16
CA VAL A 261 3.97 -4.03 16.95
C VAL A 261 3.11 -3.61 15.75
N VAL A 262 2.98 -4.49 14.77
CA VAL A 262 2.10 -4.29 13.61
C VAL A 262 1.03 -5.37 13.63
N THR A 263 -0.23 -4.97 13.69
CA THR A 263 -1.36 -5.89 13.74
C THR A 263 -2.22 -5.75 12.48
N LEU A 264 -2.48 -6.85 11.80
CA LEU A 264 -3.47 -6.92 10.74
C LEU A 264 -4.75 -7.52 11.29
N ARG A 265 -5.88 -6.80 11.12
CA ARG A 265 -7.22 -7.27 11.51
C ARG A 265 -8.16 -7.23 10.31
N ASN A 266 -9.01 -8.24 10.21
CA ASN A 266 -10.11 -8.28 9.25
C ASN A 266 -11.40 -7.78 9.93
N LEU A 267 -11.99 -6.71 9.39
CA LEU A 267 -13.31 -6.23 9.78
C LEU A 267 -14.35 -6.86 8.85
N ARG A 268 -15.29 -7.62 9.43
CA ARG A 268 -16.39 -8.22 8.70
C ARG A 268 -17.45 -7.17 8.40
N LEU A 269 -17.67 -6.87 7.11
CA LEU A 269 -18.67 -5.90 6.67
C LEU A 269 -19.62 -6.51 5.60
N PRO A 270 -20.51 -7.44 6.00
CA PRO A 270 -21.47 -8.04 5.09
C PRO A 270 -22.44 -7.00 4.51
N PRO A 271 -23.04 -7.26 3.32
CA PRO A 271 -24.04 -6.38 2.74
C PRO A 271 -25.21 -6.13 3.71
N GLY A 272 -25.63 -4.87 3.82
CA GLY A 272 -26.75 -4.48 4.68
C GLY A 272 -26.43 -4.40 6.17
N THR A 273 -25.14 -4.43 6.56
CA THR A 273 -24.73 -4.18 7.95
C THR A 273 -25.25 -2.81 8.40
N PRO A 274 -26.08 -2.76 9.48
CA PRO A 274 -26.64 -1.49 9.94
C PRO A 274 -25.55 -0.50 10.32
N LEU A 275 -25.76 0.78 9.99
CA LEU A 275 -24.86 1.85 10.45
C LEU A 275 -24.83 1.89 11.97
N ASP A 276 -23.72 2.38 12.51
CA ASP A 276 -23.41 2.48 13.94
C ASP A 276 -23.35 1.15 14.71
N SER A 277 -23.43 0.01 13.99
CA SER A 277 -23.22 -1.30 14.61
C SER A 277 -21.74 -1.54 14.94
N LEU A 278 -21.50 -2.44 15.90
CA LEU A 278 -20.18 -2.92 16.23
C LEU A 278 -19.80 -4.07 15.27
N LEU A 279 -18.77 -3.86 14.47
CA LEU A 279 -18.28 -4.88 13.52
C LEU A 279 -17.57 -6.01 14.24
N VAL A 280 -17.73 -7.20 13.71
CA VAL A 280 -16.92 -8.36 14.11
C VAL A 280 -15.51 -8.19 13.55
N THR A 281 -14.52 -8.35 14.40
CA THR A 281 -13.11 -8.23 14.06
C THR A 281 -12.38 -9.55 14.30
N GLU A 282 -11.45 -9.87 13.42
CA GLU A 282 -10.59 -11.05 13.54
C GLU A 282 -9.14 -10.62 13.38
N THR A 283 -8.27 -10.92 14.36
CA THR A 283 -6.83 -10.73 14.20
C THR A 283 -6.28 -11.75 13.22
N VAL A 284 -5.73 -11.25 12.12
CA VAL A 284 -5.12 -12.05 11.05
C VAL A 284 -3.70 -12.44 11.44
N THR A 285 -2.92 -11.45 11.91
CA THR A 285 -1.56 -11.64 12.43
C THR A 285 -1.17 -10.48 13.32
N THR A 286 -0.20 -10.72 14.19
CA THR A 286 0.52 -9.69 14.95
C THR A 286 2.01 -9.92 14.74
N LEU A 287 2.67 -8.95 14.13
CA LEU A 287 4.12 -8.88 14.00
C LEU A 287 4.64 -8.09 15.18
N ASP A 288 5.63 -8.62 15.89
CA ASP A 288 6.08 -8.11 17.17
C ASP A 288 7.62 -8.20 17.23
N SER A 289 8.29 -7.05 17.35
CA SER A 289 9.75 -7.00 17.35
C SER A 289 10.38 -7.69 18.58
N ASP A 290 9.67 -7.73 19.70
CA ASP A 290 10.15 -8.48 20.89
C ASP A 290 10.14 -10.00 20.68
N LYS A 291 9.47 -10.48 19.63
CA LYS A 291 9.50 -11.89 19.20
C LYS A 291 10.58 -12.18 18.15
N GLY A 292 11.59 -11.33 18.04
CA GLY A 292 12.72 -11.51 17.13
C GLY A 292 12.44 -11.11 15.68
N LEU A 293 11.39 -10.31 15.44
CA LEU A 293 11.13 -9.76 14.13
C LEU A 293 11.84 -8.40 13.95
N HIS A 294 12.51 -8.25 12.82
CA HIS A 294 13.16 -7.00 12.42
C HIS A 294 12.15 -6.09 11.71
N LEU A 295 11.31 -5.43 12.51
CA LEU A 295 10.26 -4.53 12.03
C LEU A 295 10.75 -3.09 11.93
N ASP A 296 9.95 -2.28 11.26
CA ASP A 296 10.12 -0.83 11.15
C ASP A 296 8.75 -0.15 11.15
N ASN A 297 8.67 1.13 10.86
CA ASN A 297 7.49 1.98 10.87
C ASN A 297 6.51 1.64 9.71
N PHE A 298 5.84 0.48 9.73
CA PHE A 298 4.90 0.09 8.65
C PHE A 298 3.67 0.99 8.64
N GLU A 299 3.38 1.59 7.46
CA GLU A 299 2.28 2.53 7.22
C GLU A 299 1.46 2.22 5.98
N GLY A 300 2.08 1.79 4.87
CA GLY A 300 1.37 1.49 3.63
C GLY A 300 0.99 0.03 3.48
N LEU A 301 -0.22 -0.23 2.99
CA LEU A 301 -0.76 -1.57 2.71
C LEU A 301 -1.54 -1.54 1.41
N THR A 302 -1.35 -2.53 0.52
CA THR A 302 -2.21 -2.72 -0.65
C THR A 302 -2.29 -4.17 -1.10
N ARG A 303 -3.45 -4.55 -1.63
CA ARG A 303 -3.67 -5.88 -2.21
C ARG A 303 -3.10 -5.95 -3.64
N HIS A 304 -2.21 -6.91 -3.87
CA HIS A 304 -1.70 -7.21 -5.21
C HIS A 304 -2.71 -8.05 -6.00
N ARG A 305 -2.73 -9.37 -5.81
CA ARG A 305 -3.59 -10.32 -6.53
C ARG A 305 -4.04 -11.46 -5.62
N GLY A 306 -5.32 -11.83 -5.71
CA GLY A 306 -5.88 -12.85 -4.84
C GLY A 306 -5.78 -12.42 -3.38
N ASN A 307 -5.11 -13.24 -2.58
CA ASN A 307 -4.84 -13.02 -1.15
C ASN A 307 -3.39 -12.59 -0.88
N ARG A 308 -2.70 -11.96 -1.85
CA ARG A 308 -1.35 -11.44 -1.72
C ARG A 308 -1.35 -9.93 -1.61
N PHE A 309 -0.44 -9.41 -0.79
CA PHE A 309 -0.39 -8.01 -0.40
C PHE A 309 1.04 -7.49 -0.37
N PHE A 310 1.17 -6.18 -0.51
CA PHE A 310 2.38 -5.44 -0.15
C PHE A 310 2.10 -4.63 1.11
N MET A 311 3.11 -4.49 1.96
CA MET A 311 3.19 -3.46 2.99
C MET A 311 4.55 -2.78 2.94
N VAL A 312 4.60 -1.49 3.29
CA VAL A 312 5.82 -0.69 3.27
C VAL A 312 5.99 0.04 4.58
N SER A 313 7.25 0.19 5.02
CA SER A 313 7.59 1.04 6.16
C SER A 313 8.12 2.38 5.70
N ASP A 314 7.79 3.41 6.48
CA ASP A 314 8.38 4.74 6.40
C ASP A 314 9.71 4.78 7.17
N ASP A 315 10.73 5.41 6.59
CA ASP A 315 12.01 5.65 7.26
C ASP A 315 12.07 6.99 8.01
N ASN A 316 10.96 7.76 8.02
CA ASN A 316 10.84 9.09 8.64
C ASN A 316 12.01 10.03 8.30
N ASP A 317 12.66 9.82 7.15
CA ASP A 317 13.89 10.53 6.78
C ASP A 317 15.05 10.42 7.80
N VAL A 318 15.03 9.39 8.68
CA VAL A 318 16.06 9.18 9.70
C VAL A 318 16.89 7.92 9.39
N PHE A 319 18.21 8.01 9.56
CA PHE A 319 19.17 6.97 9.14
C PHE A 319 19.06 5.65 9.92
N ILE A 320 18.34 5.63 11.06
CA ILE A 320 18.16 4.43 11.88
C ILE A 320 16.91 3.62 11.49
N GLN A 321 16.02 4.20 10.70
CA GLN A 321 14.83 3.53 10.19
C GLN A 321 15.05 3.15 8.72
N ARG A 322 14.35 2.10 8.28
CA ARG A 322 14.52 1.54 6.94
C ARG A 322 13.21 1.59 6.18
N THR A 323 13.28 1.86 4.90
CA THR A 323 12.16 1.62 3.99
C THR A 323 12.14 0.14 3.61
N LEU A 324 11.27 -0.64 4.24
CA LEU A 324 11.06 -2.06 3.97
C LEU A 324 9.84 -2.24 3.07
N LEU A 325 9.98 -2.92 1.95
CA LEU A 325 8.85 -3.39 1.14
C LEU A 325 8.68 -4.89 1.36
N VAL A 326 7.58 -5.28 1.96
CA VAL A 326 7.27 -6.68 2.29
C VAL A 326 6.15 -7.18 1.42
N TYR A 327 6.32 -8.37 0.84
CA TYR A 327 5.31 -9.07 0.07
C TYR A 327 4.89 -10.32 0.81
N PHE A 328 3.58 -10.50 1.02
CA PHE A 328 3.04 -11.62 1.78
C PHE A 328 1.72 -12.14 1.20
N GLU A 329 1.33 -13.31 1.65
CA GLU A 329 0.08 -13.99 1.31
C GLU A 329 -0.69 -14.28 2.59
N LEU A 330 -1.99 -14.00 2.60
CA LEU A 330 -2.87 -14.46 3.67
C LEU A 330 -3.32 -15.89 3.35
N VAL A 331 -3.09 -16.78 4.29
CA VAL A 331 -3.42 -18.20 4.15
C VAL A 331 -4.40 -18.60 5.26
N ASP A 332 -5.35 -19.46 4.94
CA ASP A 332 -6.18 -20.08 5.98
C ASP A 332 -5.28 -20.96 6.84
N GLN A 333 -5.38 -20.83 8.14
CA GLN A 333 -4.76 -21.82 9.02
C GLN A 333 -5.48 -23.15 8.75
N LYS A 334 -4.74 -24.11 8.22
CA LYS A 334 -5.24 -25.50 8.28
C LYS A 334 -5.39 -25.86 9.75
N PRO A 335 -6.56 -26.39 10.16
CA PRO A 335 -6.77 -26.86 11.52
C PRO A 335 -5.77 -27.93 11.92
#